data_4a6e6e94ceaf444884a8f05f58692813
#
_entry.id   4a6e6e94ceaf444884a8f05f58692813
#
_cell.length_a   1.000
_cell.length_b   1.000
_cell.length_c   1.000
_cell.angle_alpha   90.00
_cell.angle_beta   90.00
_cell.angle_gamma   90.00
#
_symmetry.space_group_name_H-M   'P 1'
#
loop_
_entity.id
_entity.type
_entity.pdbx_description
1 polymer ?
#
loop_
_entity_poly.entity_id
_entity_poly.type
_entity_poly.pdbx_seq_one_letter_code
_entity_poly.pdbx_strand_id
1 'polypeptide(L)'
;ADFRLKQPIADDRPKPVVLPFTIATADKDGVSAMQGVDVKLPFSPTITGLLSVNPGFQTVEQQVANVNFSYNEQYVPDRRPFFSEGAEFLPDPELFYSQRITNFDVGTKVVGRQGNTSVGFLASSMRSGKFDRDTNVLAVKQNVGLFSDFGVFSTVDNLYGIVANRTAKAYGNYGWVTGDRRNNLIFSRAQSWIGADDKGGSAFTGYFSSATNGKLQYSVTQSSLSQDFISTLGLLANQDRKSNGASVGLRNQFDAGKLFSYDVDVSYDKADRLTTGDFFYETLGVTADVQLQNGFGGNVSSSGGRRQQAVGTYFEDRMLGGGFNWNSRRLFQGGGIGFSEGRQG
;
A
#
# COMPACT_ATOMS: atom_id res chain seq x y z
N ALA A 1 14.55 33.59 20.30
CA ALA A 1 15.58 34.16 19.43
C ALA A 1 14.99 34.29 18.04
N ASP A 2 14.89 35.50 17.53
CA ASP A 2 14.44 35.78 16.15
C ASP A 2 15.61 35.48 15.21
N PHE A 3 15.51 34.45 14.40
CA PHE A 3 16.45 34.18 13.32
C PHE A 3 16.06 35.04 12.12
N ARG A 4 16.85 36.09 11.81
CA ARG A 4 16.72 36.82 10.55
C ARG A 4 17.78 36.29 9.57
N LEU A 5 17.32 35.80 8.43
CA LEU A 5 18.22 35.46 7.30
C LEU A 5 18.87 36.79 6.81
N LYS A 6 20.20 36.82 6.71
CA LYS A 6 20.95 38.00 6.24
C LYS A 6 20.83 38.26 4.73
N GLN A 7 20.33 37.24 3.98
CA GLN A 7 20.04 37.38 2.55
C GLN A 7 18.67 36.74 2.29
N PRO A 8 17.84 37.33 1.41
CA PRO A 8 16.68 36.62 0.93
C PRO A 8 17.11 35.32 0.27
N ILE A 9 16.40 34.23 0.55
CA ILE A 9 16.57 32.99 -0.20
C ILE A 9 16.31 33.37 -1.65
N ALA A 10 17.30 33.20 -2.51
CA ALA A 10 17.13 33.43 -3.94
C ALA A 10 15.93 32.60 -4.40
N ASP A 11 15.05 33.19 -5.21
CA ASP A 11 13.91 32.49 -5.83
C ASP A 11 14.49 31.49 -6.86
N ASP A 12 15.02 30.41 -6.34
CA ASP A 12 15.65 29.34 -7.12
C ASP A 12 14.55 28.42 -7.62
N ARG A 13 13.74 28.95 -8.55
CA ARG A 13 12.73 28.13 -9.23
C ARG A 13 13.46 26.96 -9.89
N PRO A 14 13.07 25.72 -9.59
CA PRO A 14 13.72 24.58 -10.20
C PRO A 14 13.63 24.70 -11.73
N LYS A 15 14.77 24.55 -12.40
CA LYS A 15 14.86 24.71 -13.86
C LYS A 15 14.50 23.40 -14.55
N PRO A 16 13.95 23.43 -15.78
CA PRO A 16 13.81 22.24 -16.60
C PRO A 16 15.14 21.51 -16.79
N VAL A 17 15.10 20.18 -16.68
CA VAL A 17 16.25 19.31 -16.90
C VAL A 17 15.94 18.40 -18.07
N VAL A 18 16.84 18.34 -19.05
CA VAL A 18 16.74 17.46 -20.21
C VAL A 18 17.95 16.53 -20.21
N LEU A 19 17.72 15.23 -20.19
CA LEU A 19 18.69 14.17 -20.11
C LEU A 19 18.60 13.26 -21.34
N PRO A 20 19.26 13.59 -22.46
CA PRO A 20 19.37 12.65 -23.57
C PRO A 20 20.34 11.53 -23.20
N PHE A 21 20.08 10.32 -23.67
CA PHE A 21 20.94 9.17 -23.44
C PHE A 21 21.00 8.25 -24.66
N THR A 22 22.09 7.50 -24.76
CA THR A 22 22.23 6.40 -25.72
C THR A 22 22.69 5.16 -24.97
N ILE A 23 22.04 4.04 -25.21
CA ILE A 23 22.36 2.74 -24.62
C ILE A 23 22.77 1.82 -25.76
N ALA A 24 23.98 1.29 -25.68
CA ALA A 24 24.45 0.25 -26.59
C ALA A 24 24.47 -1.09 -25.86
N THR A 25 23.80 -2.10 -26.42
CA THR A 25 23.77 -3.46 -25.92
C THR A 25 24.47 -4.38 -26.93
N ALA A 26 25.43 -5.18 -26.45
CA ALA A 26 26.08 -6.21 -27.23
C ALA A 26 25.64 -7.58 -26.71
N ASP A 27 25.13 -8.40 -27.61
CA ASP A 27 24.74 -9.79 -27.32
C ASP A 27 25.29 -10.71 -28.41
N LYS A 28 24.96 -12.00 -28.35
CA LYS A 28 25.40 -13.01 -29.33
C LYS A 28 24.89 -12.75 -30.76
N ASP A 29 23.82 -11.94 -30.90
CA ASP A 29 23.19 -11.66 -32.19
C ASP A 29 23.68 -10.34 -32.78
N GLY A 30 24.50 -9.54 -32.05
CA GLY A 30 25.13 -8.33 -32.53
C GLY A 30 25.14 -7.17 -31.52
N VAL A 31 25.39 -5.97 -32.06
CA VAL A 31 25.33 -4.72 -31.27
C VAL A 31 24.09 -3.93 -31.70
N SER A 32 23.28 -3.60 -30.72
CA SER A 32 22.12 -2.73 -30.89
C SER A 32 22.30 -1.42 -30.10
N ALA A 33 21.80 -0.32 -30.63
CA ALA A 33 21.84 0.97 -29.94
C ALA A 33 20.43 1.54 -29.85
N MET A 34 20.07 2.03 -28.68
CA MET A 34 18.81 2.71 -28.40
C MET A 34 19.10 4.13 -27.92
N GLN A 35 18.33 5.10 -28.40
CA GLN A 35 18.42 6.49 -27.96
C GLN A 35 17.12 6.89 -27.30
N GLY A 36 17.21 7.69 -26.25
CA GLY A 36 16.06 8.19 -25.53
C GLY A 36 16.33 9.57 -24.90
N VAL A 37 15.29 10.12 -24.33
CA VAL A 37 15.36 11.40 -23.62
C VAL A 37 14.38 11.42 -22.45
N ASP A 38 14.88 11.85 -21.30
CA ASP A 38 14.08 12.17 -20.13
C ASP A 38 14.06 13.68 -19.93
N VAL A 39 12.87 14.22 -19.69
CA VAL A 39 12.67 15.64 -19.44
C VAL A 39 11.93 15.81 -18.11
N LYS A 40 12.50 16.60 -17.22
CA LYS A 40 11.86 16.99 -15.97
C LYS A 40 11.45 18.45 -16.05
N LEU A 41 10.17 18.72 -15.86
CA LEU A 41 9.54 20.03 -15.96
C LEU A 41 8.94 20.43 -14.61
N PRO A 42 9.58 21.24 -13.80
CA PRO A 42 8.98 21.78 -12.59
C PRO A 42 7.95 22.86 -12.95
N PHE A 43 6.67 22.58 -12.76
CA PHE A 43 5.58 23.55 -12.97
C PHE A 43 5.46 24.52 -11.80
N SER A 44 5.79 24.04 -10.61
CA SER A 44 5.87 24.83 -9.39
C SER A 44 6.88 24.20 -8.43
N PRO A 45 7.22 24.82 -7.29
CA PRO A 45 8.08 24.20 -6.28
C PRO A 45 7.57 22.85 -5.75
N THR A 46 6.29 22.56 -5.93
CA THR A 46 5.62 21.39 -5.38
C THR A 46 4.96 20.48 -6.42
N ILE A 47 4.99 20.85 -7.71
CA ILE A 47 4.42 20.08 -8.82
C ILE A 47 5.47 19.88 -9.89
N THR A 48 5.75 18.63 -10.24
CA THR A 48 6.73 18.23 -11.23
C THR A 48 6.06 17.44 -12.35
N GLY A 49 6.38 17.76 -13.59
CA GLY A 49 6.13 16.96 -14.78
C GLY A 49 7.36 16.18 -15.19
N LEU A 50 7.15 14.98 -15.69
CA LEU A 50 8.15 14.10 -16.28
C LEU A 50 7.68 13.68 -17.67
N LEU A 51 8.55 13.73 -18.64
CA LEU A 51 8.36 13.16 -19.97
C LEU A 51 9.53 12.23 -20.25
N SER A 52 9.24 11.03 -20.70
CA SER A 52 10.25 10.05 -21.09
C SER A 52 9.93 9.50 -22.48
N VAL A 53 10.89 9.48 -23.34
CA VAL A 53 10.79 8.91 -24.69
C VAL A 53 11.86 7.84 -24.83
N ASN A 54 11.45 6.63 -25.20
CA ASN A 54 12.32 5.47 -25.30
C ASN A 54 13.13 5.21 -24.02
N PRO A 55 12.49 5.01 -22.86
CA PRO A 55 13.22 4.87 -21.60
C PRO A 55 14.13 3.65 -21.60
N GLY A 56 15.38 3.84 -21.16
CA GLY A 56 16.38 2.79 -21.06
C GLY A 56 16.18 1.85 -19.88
N PHE A 57 15.02 1.25 -19.70
CA PHE A 57 14.72 0.38 -18.56
C PHE A 57 15.59 -0.88 -18.47
N GLN A 58 16.22 -1.29 -19.56
CA GLN A 58 17.08 -2.47 -19.61
C GLN A 58 18.36 -2.31 -18.75
N THR A 59 18.75 -1.08 -18.42
CA THR A 59 19.94 -0.80 -17.60
C THR A 59 19.64 -0.71 -16.11
N VAL A 60 18.38 -0.74 -15.72
CA VAL A 60 17.97 -0.68 -14.32
C VAL A 60 17.96 -2.08 -13.74
N GLU A 61 18.82 -2.33 -12.74
CA GLU A 61 18.79 -3.57 -11.98
C GLU A 61 17.42 -3.77 -11.36
N GLN A 62 16.69 -4.77 -11.84
CA GLN A 62 15.48 -5.20 -11.17
C GLN A 62 15.85 -5.88 -9.85
N GLN A 63 15.21 -5.46 -8.78
CA GLN A 63 15.36 -6.16 -7.51
C GLN A 63 14.81 -7.57 -7.70
N VAL A 64 15.70 -8.57 -7.65
CA VAL A 64 15.26 -9.95 -7.57
C VAL A 64 14.50 -10.08 -6.25
N ALA A 65 13.19 -10.25 -6.33
CA ALA A 65 12.41 -10.57 -5.15
C ALA A 65 12.99 -11.84 -4.54
N ASN A 66 13.21 -11.85 -3.24
CA ASN A 66 13.54 -13.09 -2.54
C ASN A 66 12.49 -14.12 -2.94
N VAL A 67 12.96 -15.31 -3.38
CA VAL A 67 12.08 -16.41 -3.76
C VAL A 67 11.25 -16.75 -2.52
N ASN A 68 10.05 -16.22 -2.47
CA ASN A 68 9.09 -16.56 -1.44
C ASN A 68 8.05 -17.49 -2.10
N PHE A 69 7.94 -18.70 -1.58
CA PHE A 69 6.97 -19.70 -2.05
C PHE A 69 5.52 -19.37 -1.64
N SER A 70 5.17 -18.08 -1.50
CA SER A 70 3.79 -17.67 -1.28
C SER A 70 2.99 -17.78 -2.59
N TYR A 71 1.72 -18.18 -2.48
CA TYR A 71 0.80 -18.24 -3.62
C TYR A 71 0.39 -16.85 -4.15
N ASN A 72 0.76 -15.80 -3.45
CA ASN A 72 0.42 -14.42 -3.80
C ASN A 72 1.65 -13.69 -4.35
N GLU A 73 1.45 -12.93 -5.41
CA GLU A 73 2.46 -12.03 -5.95
C GLU A 73 2.81 -10.96 -4.90
N GLN A 74 4.10 -10.72 -4.70
CA GLN A 74 4.58 -9.75 -3.73
C GLN A 74 4.80 -8.39 -4.37
N TYR A 75 4.51 -7.34 -3.62
CA TYR A 75 4.85 -5.98 -4.01
C TYR A 75 6.37 -5.78 -3.94
N VAL A 76 6.98 -5.41 -5.06
CA VAL A 76 8.39 -5.03 -5.15
C VAL A 76 8.44 -3.56 -5.59
N PRO A 77 9.10 -2.68 -4.83
CA PRO A 77 9.24 -1.28 -5.21
C PRO A 77 9.93 -1.12 -6.57
N ASP A 78 9.42 -0.21 -7.38
CA ASP A 78 10.00 0.08 -8.70
C ASP A 78 11.21 1.00 -8.55
N ARG A 79 12.33 0.63 -9.17
CA ARG A 79 13.56 1.41 -9.15
C ARG A 79 13.76 2.25 -10.41
N ARG A 80 12.92 2.10 -11.42
CA ARG A 80 12.99 2.88 -12.65
C ARG A 80 12.65 4.34 -12.33
N PRO A 81 13.54 5.32 -12.67
CA PRO A 81 13.38 6.73 -12.26
C PRO A 81 12.02 7.33 -12.63
N PHE A 82 11.52 7.02 -13.84
CA PHE A 82 10.22 7.49 -14.29
C PHE A 82 9.07 7.06 -13.34
N PHE A 83 9.10 5.86 -12.78
CA PHE A 83 8.05 5.36 -11.89
C PHE A 83 8.31 5.68 -10.42
N SER A 84 9.55 5.61 -9.96
CA SER A 84 9.91 5.80 -8.55
C SER A 84 9.78 7.26 -8.08
N GLU A 85 10.09 8.24 -8.96
CA GLU A 85 9.95 9.65 -8.59
C GLU A 85 8.46 10.02 -8.42
N GLY A 86 8.06 10.46 -7.22
CA GLY A 86 6.68 10.83 -6.91
C GLY A 86 5.70 9.64 -6.88
N ALA A 87 6.19 8.41 -6.64
CA ALA A 87 5.34 7.23 -6.53
C ALA A 87 4.28 7.36 -5.41
N GLU A 88 4.56 8.14 -4.38
CA GLU A 88 3.64 8.44 -3.27
C GLU A 88 2.36 9.18 -3.69
N PHE A 89 2.34 9.78 -4.88
CA PHE A 89 1.15 10.40 -5.45
C PHE A 89 0.23 9.42 -6.19
N LEU A 90 0.68 8.17 -6.37
CA LEU A 90 -0.08 7.06 -6.98
C LEU A 90 -0.11 5.84 -6.03
N PRO A 91 -0.65 5.98 -4.80
CA PRO A 91 -0.38 5.07 -3.69
C PRO A 91 -1.32 3.86 -3.61
N ASP A 92 -1.85 3.34 -4.71
CA ASP A 92 -2.82 2.24 -4.70
C ASP A 92 -2.29 1.01 -5.46
N PRO A 93 -1.51 0.12 -4.80
CA PRO A 93 -0.95 -1.05 -5.47
C PRO A 93 -2.01 -2.07 -5.95
N GLU A 94 -3.22 -2.07 -5.38
CA GLU A 94 -4.32 -2.94 -5.83
C GLU A 94 -4.84 -2.51 -7.21
N LEU A 95 -4.74 -1.23 -7.54
CA LEU A 95 -5.19 -0.68 -8.82
C LEU A 95 -4.04 -0.33 -9.75
N PHE A 96 -2.88 0.04 -9.21
CA PHE A 96 -1.71 0.41 -10.00
C PHE A 96 -0.41 -0.09 -9.38
N TYR A 97 0.23 -1.01 -10.08
CA TYR A 97 1.56 -1.52 -9.80
C TYR A 97 2.44 -1.26 -11.02
N SER A 98 3.38 -0.34 -10.91
CA SER A 98 4.14 0.19 -12.04
C SER A 98 4.91 -0.87 -12.83
N GLN A 99 5.32 -1.99 -12.19
CA GLN A 99 5.99 -3.09 -12.87
C GLN A 99 5.10 -3.84 -13.88
N ARG A 100 3.77 -3.63 -13.86
CA ARG A 100 2.86 -4.10 -14.91
C ARG A 100 3.09 -3.39 -16.25
N ILE A 101 3.72 -2.21 -16.22
CA ILE A 101 4.20 -1.50 -17.41
C ILE A 101 5.67 -1.86 -17.60
N THR A 102 5.94 -2.86 -18.42
CA THR A 102 7.31 -3.36 -18.63
C THR A 102 8.15 -2.40 -19.45
N ASN A 103 7.55 -1.77 -20.47
CA ASN A 103 8.17 -0.77 -21.33
C ASN A 103 7.11 0.15 -21.94
N PHE A 104 7.56 1.27 -22.54
CA PHE A 104 6.75 2.19 -23.35
C PHE A 104 7.65 2.99 -24.29
N ASP A 105 7.10 3.54 -25.37
CA ASP A 105 7.82 4.41 -26.30
C ASP A 105 7.78 5.86 -25.81
N VAL A 106 6.64 6.29 -25.28
CA VAL A 106 6.46 7.63 -24.71
C VAL A 106 5.67 7.52 -23.41
N GLY A 107 6.17 8.16 -22.37
CA GLY A 107 5.49 8.26 -21.07
C GLY A 107 5.50 9.69 -20.56
N THR A 108 4.41 10.12 -19.95
CA THR A 108 4.33 11.39 -19.24
C THR A 108 3.76 11.18 -17.85
N LYS A 109 4.24 11.95 -16.89
CA LYS A 109 3.76 11.92 -15.51
C LYS A 109 3.73 13.33 -14.94
N VAL A 110 2.70 13.64 -14.19
CA VAL A 110 2.59 14.88 -13.41
C VAL A 110 2.25 14.50 -11.98
N VAL A 111 3.08 14.90 -11.05
CA VAL A 111 2.93 14.57 -9.63
C VAL A 111 3.21 15.79 -8.78
N GLY A 112 2.49 15.87 -7.66
CA GLY A 112 2.78 16.91 -6.69
C GLY A 112 1.57 17.30 -5.85
N ARG A 113 1.76 18.39 -5.11
CA ARG A 113 0.76 18.90 -4.17
C ARG A 113 0.67 20.42 -4.28
N GLN A 114 -0.57 20.94 -4.32
CA GLN A 114 -0.84 22.35 -4.22
C GLN A 114 -1.82 22.60 -3.09
N GLY A 115 -1.37 23.29 -2.04
CA GLY A 115 -2.16 23.47 -0.83
C GLY A 115 -2.57 22.13 -0.21
N ASN A 116 -3.85 21.88 -0.11
CA ASN A 116 -4.42 20.65 0.45
C ASN A 116 -4.71 19.56 -0.58
N THR A 117 -4.48 19.85 -1.87
CA THR A 117 -4.76 18.91 -2.97
C THR A 117 -3.48 18.24 -3.46
N SER A 118 -3.47 16.92 -3.49
CA SER A 118 -2.41 16.11 -4.10
C SER A 118 -2.92 15.52 -5.42
N VAL A 119 -2.06 15.52 -6.43
CA VAL A 119 -2.38 15.01 -7.77
C VAL A 119 -1.27 14.08 -8.23
N GLY A 120 -1.65 12.92 -8.74
CA GLY A 120 -0.80 12.00 -9.49
C GLY A 120 -1.47 11.66 -10.82
N PHE A 121 -0.79 11.91 -11.91
CA PHE A 121 -1.20 11.51 -13.25
C PHE A 121 -0.05 10.82 -13.95
N LEU A 122 -0.32 9.74 -14.65
CA LEU A 122 0.62 9.03 -15.50
C LEU A 122 -0.10 8.58 -16.76
N ALA A 123 0.54 8.78 -17.90
CA ALA A 123 0.12 8.20 -19.18
C ALA A 123 1.34 7.61 -19.89
N SER A 124 1.17 6.45 -20.53
CA SER A 124 2.20 5.84 -21.34
C SER A 124 1.60 5.19 -22.59
N SER A 125 2.37 5.19 -23.66
CA SER A 125 2.00 4.62 -24.95
C SER A 125 3.15 3.76 -25.48
N MET A 126 2.83 2.56 -25.95
CA MET A 126 3.73 1.62 -26.58
C MET A 126 3.19 1.22 -27.95
N ARG A 127 4.01 1.40 -28.99
CA ARG A 127 3.70 1.04 -30.39
C ARG A 127 4.79 0.14 -31.00
N SER A 128 5.99 0.16 -30.40
CA SER A 128 7.13 -0.64 -30.86
C SER A 128 7.13 -2.08 -30.36
N GLY A 129 6.19 -2.44 -29.47
CA GLY A 129 6.05 -3.79 -28.93
C GLY A 129 5.31 -4.77 -29.83
N LYS A 130 5.14 -6.00 -29.34
CA LYS A 130 4.32 -7.01 -30.02
C LYS A 130 2.84 -6.61 -30.14
N PHE A 131 2.37 -5.80 -29.19
CA PHE A 131 1.01 -5.29 -29.12
C PHE A 131 1.06 -3.82 -28.72
N ASP A 132 0.20 -3.03 -29.31
CA ASP A 132 -0.01 -1.64 -28.92
C ASP A 132 -0.67 -1.57 -27.54
N ARG A 133 -0.18 -0.67 -26.69
CA ARG A 133 -0.72 -0.48 -25.35
C ARG A 133 -0.76 0.99 -24.96
N ASP A 134 -1.89 1.43 -24.44
CA ASP A 134 -2.06 2.75 -23.83
C ASP A 134 -2.49 2.58 -22.37
N THR A 135 -1.76 3.25 -21.49
CA THR A 135 -2.03 3.20 -20.05
C THR A 135 -2.22 4.61 -19.49
N ASN A 136 -3.24 4.80 -18.69
CA ASN A 136 -3.48 6.06 -17.98
C ASN A 136 -3.80 5.75 -16.51
N VAL A 137 -3.24 6.54 -15.61
CA VAL A 137 -3.49 6.48 -14.17
C VAL A 137 -3.73 7.89 -13.65
N LEU A 138 -4.76 8.07 -12.85
CA LEU A 138 -5.10 9.33 -12.21
C LEU A 138 -5.38 9.11 -10.73
N ALA A 139 -4.78 9.91 -9.89
CA ALA A 139 -5.07 10.00 -8.46
C ALA A 139 -5.25 11.46 -8.07
N VAL A 140 -6.32 11.76 -7.35
CA VAL A 140 -6.54 13.08 -6.75
C VAL A 140 -6.94 12.87 -5.31
N LYS A 141 -6.25 13.54 -4.39
CA LYS A 141 -6.56 13.50 -2.96
C LYS A 141 -6.66 14.90 -2.40
N GLN A 142 -7.73 15.17 -1.66
CA GLN A 142 -7.99 16.41 -0.95
C GLN A 142 -7.93 16.17 0.56
N ASN A 143 -7.02 16.85 1.25
CA ASN A 143 -7.03 16.90 2.71
C ASN A 143 -8.05 17.92 3.21
N VAL A 144 -8.82 17.54 4.23
CA VAL A 144 -9.87 18.35 4.83
C VAL A 144 -9.65 18.39 6.33
N GLY A 145 -9.26 19.57 6.82
CA GLY A 145 -8.90 19.72 8.23
C GLY A 145 -7.63 18.95 8.62
N LEU A 146 -7.55 18.55 9.88
CA LEU A 146 -6.35 17.93 10.45
C LEU A 146 -6.33 16.39 10.32
N PHE A 147 -7.49 15.75 10.19
CA PHE A 147 -7.61 14.31 10.35
C PHE A 147 -8.39 13.63 9.21
N SER A 148 -8.78 14.38 8.20
CA SER A 148 -9.64 13.85 7.14
C SER A 148 -9.03 14.08 5.76
N ASP A 149 -9.24 13.13 4.89
CA ASP A 149 -8.93 13.23 3.47
C ASP A 149 -9.91 12.41 2.62
N PHE A 150 -10.09 12.82 1.37
CA PHE A 150 -10.93 12.15 0.40
C PHE A 150 -10.21 12.12 -0.94
N GLY A 151 -10.42 11.09 -1.71
CA GLY A 151 -9.77 10.97 -3.00
C GLY A 151 -10.49 10.07 -3.99
N VAL A 152 -10.01 10.18 -5.21
CA VAL A 152 -10.36 9.30 -6.31
C VAL A 152 -9.09 8.74 -6.93
N PHE A 153 -9.20 7.50 -7.40
CA PHE A 153 -8.15 6.81 -8.13
C PHE A 153 -8.76 6.13 -9.36
N SER A 154 -8.11 6.21 -10.50
CA SER A 154 -8.61 5.59 -11.73
C SER A 154 -7.47 5.08 -12.58
N THR A 155 -7.68 3.93 -13.22
CA THR A 155 -6.77 3.40 -14.23
C THR A 155 -7.52 3.07 -15.52
N VAL A 156 -6.82 3.23 -16.63
CA VAL A 156 -7.24 2.76 -17.95
C VAL A 156 -6.05 2.04 -18.57
N ASP A 157 -6.26 0.81 -18.99
CA ASP A 157 -5.25 -0.03 -19.61
C ASP A 157 -5.85 -0.67 -20.87
N ASN A 158 -5.43 -0.20 -22.02
CA ASN A 158 -5.87 -0.70 -23.32
C ASN A 158 -4.70 -1.42 -23.98
N LEU A 159 -4.76 -2.74 -23.99
CA LEU A 159 -3.89 -3.59 -24.78
C LEU A 159 -4.68 -3.97 -26.02
N TYR A 160 -4.40 -3.28 -27.13
CA TYR A 160 -5.21 -3.35 -28.35
C TYR A 160 -5.28 -4.75 -28.91
N GLY A 161 -6.51 -5.17 -29.25
CA GLY A 161 -6.80 -6.52 -29.74
C GLY A 161 -6.80 -7.63 -28.68
N ILE A 162 -6.52 -7.30 -27.41
CA ILE A 162 -6.47 -8.31 -26.31
C ILE A 162 -7.41 -7.92 -25.18
N VAL A 163 -7.17 -6.77 -24.52
CA VAL A 163 -7.94 -6.36 -23.34
C VAL A 163 -8.05 -4.84 -23.25
N ALA A 164 -9.22 -4.39 -22.85
CA ALA A 164 -9.45 -3.04 -22.36
C ALA A 164 -9.96 -3.16 -20.92
N ASN A 165 -9.21 -2.62 -19.96
CA ASN A 165 -9.57 -2.64 -18.55
C ASN A 165 -9.60 -1.21 -18.00
N ARG A 166 -10.64 -0.91 -17.26
CA ARG A 166 -10.81 0.37 -16.58
C ARG A 166 -11.13 0.11 -15.12
N THR A 167 -10.57 0.89 -14.22
CA THR A 167 -10.93 0.87 -12.81
C THR A 167 -11.17 2.28 -12.31
N ALA A 168 -12.07 2.42 -11.36
CA ALA A 168 -12.27 3.66 -10.62
C ALA A 168 -12.53 3.34 -9.15
N LYS A 169 -11.91 4.11 -8.24
CA LYS A 169 -12.04 4.01 -6.79
C LYS A 169 -12.29 5.40 -6.21
N ALA A 170 -13.30 5.49 -5.37
CA ALA A 170 -13.47 6.60 -4.45
C ALA A 170 -13.12 6.12 -3.04
N TYR A 171 -12.40 6.92 -2.29
CA TYR A 171 -11.97 6.58 -0.94
C TYR A 171 -11.97 7.81 -0.05
N GLY A 172 -12.04 7.60 1.26
CA GLY A 172 -11.95 8.66 2.23
C GLY A 172 -11.58 8.14 3.60
N ASN A 173 -11.00 9.04 4.35
CA ASN A 173 -10.68 8.92 5.74
C ASN A 173 -11.32 10.12 6.46
N TYR A 174 -12.24 9.88 7.36
CA TYR A 174 -12.88 10.91 8.16
C TYR A 174 -12.53 10.73 9.64
N GLY A 175 -11.72 11.64 10.15
CA GLY A 175 -11.27 11.64 11.54
C GLY A 175 -11.93 12.78 12.34
N TRP A 176 -12.35 12.46 13.57
CA TRP A 176 -12.88 13.45 14.51
C TRP A 176 -12.54 13.10 15.95
N VAL A 177 -12.63 14.09 16.82
CA VAL A 177 -12.36 13.93 18.25
C VAL A 177 -13.64 14.23 19.03
N THR A 178 -13.95 13.38 20.00
CA THR A 178 -15.06 13.55 20.94
C THR A 178 -14.54 13.39 22.36
N GLY A 179 -14.41 14.49 23.08
CA GLY A 179 -13.73 14.50 24.37
C GLY A 179 -12.25 14.10 24.23
N ASP A 180 -11.82 13.07 24.92
CA ASP A 180 -10.47 12.49 24.83
C ASP A 180 -10.35 11.35 23.80
N ARG A 181 -11.42 11.08 23.07
CA ARG A 181 -11.53 9.96 22.14
C ARG A 181 -11.32 10.42 20.70
N ARG A 182 -10.34 9.80 20.04
CA ARG A 182 -10.12 9.95 18.59
C ARG A 182 -10.86 8.85 17.84
N ASN A 183 -11.69 9.26 16.89
CA ASN A 183 -12.44 8.37 16.03
C ASN A 183 -11.96 8.49 14.59
N ASN A 184 -12.03 7.41 13.85
CA ASN A 184 -11.63 7.36 12.45
C ASN A 184 -12.56 6.44 11.66
N LEU A 185 -13.07 6.93 10.54
CA LEU A 185 -13.85 6.17 9.57
C LEU A 185 -13.12 6.18 8.24
N ILE A 186 -12.66 5.03 7.79
CA ILE A 186 -12.07 4.84 6.46
C ILE A 186 -13.09 4.10 5.61
N PHE A 187 -13.27 4.53 4.39
CA PHE A 187 -14.10 3.83 3.42
C PHE A 187 -13.49 3.90 2.04
N SER A 188 -13.73 2.89 1.25
CA SER A 188 -13.44 2.91 -0.18
C SER A 188 -14.44 2.04 -0.94
N ARG A 189 -14.72 2.45 -2.17
CA ARG A 189 -15.44 1.66 -3.15
C ARG A 189 -14.75 1.75 -4.48
N ALA A 190 -14.47 0.61 -5.08
CA ALA A 190 -13.89 0.50 -6.41
C ALA A 190 -14.82 -0.30 -7.33
N GLN A 191 -14.75 0.01 -8.60
CA GLN A 191 -15.42 -0.68 -9.69
C GLN A 191 -14.40 -0.95 -10.79
N SER A 192 -14.47 -2.12 -11.41
CA SER A 192 -13.72 -2.45 -12.62
C SER A 192 -14.66 -2.70 -13.79
N TRP A 193 -14.17 -2.48 -14.99
CA TRP A 193 -14.84 -2.78 -16.26
C TRP A 193 -13.82 -3.41 -17.20
N ILE A 194 -14.23 -4.45 -17.92
CA ILE A 194 -13.37 -5.17 -18.85
C ILE A 194 -14.09 -5.46 -20.15
N GLY A 195 -13.37 -5.25 -21.26
CA GLY A 195 -13.90 -5.45 -22.60
C GLY A 195 -14.93 -4.40 -23.05
N ALA A 196 -15.55 -4.65 -24.18
CA ALA A 196 -16.58 -3.78 -24.75
C ALA A 196 -17.94 -3.90 -24.02
N ASP A 197 -18.20 -5.03 -23.38
CA ASP A 197 -19.46 -5.31 -22.68
C ASP A 197 -19.51 -4.70 -21.28
N ASP A 198 -18.46 -3.97 -20.86
CA ASP A 198 -18.33 -3.36 -19.54
C ASP A 198 -18.60 -4.34 -18.37
N LYS A 199 -18.33 -5.62 -18.58
CA LYS A 199 -18.40 -6.61 -17.52
C LYS A 199 -17.29 -6.35 -16.50
N GLY A 200 -17.59 -6.50 -15.23
CA GLY A 200 -16.59 -6.31 -14.22
C GLY A 200 -17.17 -6.41 -12.82
N GLY A 201 -16.33 -6.21 -11.84
CA GLY A 201 -16.67 -6.42 -10.45
C GLY A 201 -16.45 -5.20 -9.58
N SER A 202 -16.77 -5.35 -8.32
CA SER A 202 -16.64 -4.30 -7.33
C SER A 202 -15.79 -4.72 -6.14
N ALA A 203 -15.15 -3.73 -5.52
CA ALA A 203 -14.48 -3.87 -4.23
C ALA A 203 -15.02 -2.82 -3.26
N PHE A 204 -15.06 -3.18 -1.98
CA PHE A 204 -15.49 -2.31 -0.90
C PHE A 204 -14.60 -2.52 0.32
N THR A 205 -14.28 -1.45 1.02
CA THR A 205 -13.68 -1.50 2.35
C THR A 205 -14.31 -0.43 3.22
N GLY A 206 -14.75 -0.84 4.40
CA GLY A 206 -15.20 0.03 5.49
C GLY A 206 -14.40 -0.33 6.74
N TYR A 207 -13.82 0.66 7.40
CA TYR A 207 -13.09 0.51 8.64
C TYR A 207 -13.50 1.64 9.59
N PHE A 208 -13.89 1.28 10.78
CA PHE A 208 -14.11 2.23 11.86
C PHE A 208 -13.18 1.90 13.03
N SER A 209 -12.56 2.90 13.61
CA SER A 209 -11.82 2.76 14.85
C SER A 209 -12.09 3.91 15.79
N SER A 210 -12.00 3.61 17.07
CA SER A 210 -12.13 4.59 18.15
C SER A 210 -11.13 4.26 19.23
N ALA A 211 -10.35 5.26 19.64
CA ALA A 211 -9.32 5.12 20.66
C ALA A 211 -9.41 6.27 21.65
N THR A 212 -9.43 5.95 22.94
CA THR A 212 -9.24 6.90 24.03
C THR A 212 -7.76 6.92 24.40
N ASN A 213 -7.19 8.09 24.54
CA ASN A 213 -5.78 8.21 24.92
C ASN A 213 -5.53 7.46 26.26
N GLY A 214 -4.71 6.41 26.19
CA GLY A 214 -4.28 5.62 27.33
C GLY A 214 -5.27 4.60 27.89
N LYS A 215 -6.39 4.22 27.20
CA LYS A 215 -7.35 3.28 27.77
C LYS A 215 -7.91 2.26 26.78
N LEU A 216 -9.07 2.55 26.26
CA LEU A 216 -9.83 1.63 25.41
C LEU A 216 -9.70 2.01 23.93
N GLN A 217 -9.35 1.05 23.11
CA GLN A 217 -9.45 1.14 21.65
C GLN A 217 -10.32 0.02 21.11
N TYR A 218 -11.04 0.26 20.03
CA TYR A 218 -11.75 -0.77 19.30
C TYR A 218 -11.83 -0.43 17.83
N SER A 219 -11.93 -1.45 17.00
CA SER A 219 -12.13 -1.30 15.57
C SER A 219 -13.09 -2.34 15.02
N VAL A 220 -13.71 -1.98 13.91
CA VAL A 220 -14.53 -2.88 13.10
C VAL A 220 -14.16 -2.67 11.66
N THR A 221 -13.97 -3.76 10.92
CA THR A 221 -13.62 -3.77 9.50
C THR A 221 -14.60 -4.62 8.72
N GLN A 222 -14.99 -4.14 7.56
CA GLN A 222 -15.65 -4.95 6.55
C GLN A 222 -14.98 -4.70 5.21
N SER A 223 -14.65 -5.76 4.48
CA SER A 223 -14.16 -5.65 3.09
C SER A 223 -14.80 -6.72 2.22
N SER A 224 -14.91 -6.39 0.94
CA SER A 224 -15.36 -7.34 -0.08
C SER A 224 -14.63 -7.08 -1.39
N LEU A 225 -14.31 -8.17 -2.10
CA LEU A 225 -13.73 -8.14 -3.43
C LEU A 225 -14.43 -9.19 -4.27
N SER A 226 -15.18 -8.75 -5.28
CA SER A 226 -15.92 -9.68 -6.14
C SER A 226 -14.99 -10.51 -7.02
N GLN A 227 -15.46 -11.66 -7.46
CA GLN A 227 -14.72 -12.57 -8.34
C GLN A 227 -14.35 -11.89 -9.67
N ASP A 228 -15.25 -11.06 -10.19
CA ASP A 228 -15.12 -10.39 -11.49
C ASP A 228 -14.39 -9.04 -11.38
N PHE A 229 -13.88 -8.66 -10.22
CA PHE A 229 -13.08 -7.45 -10.10
C PHE A 229 -11.68 -7.71 -10.67
N ILE A 230 -11.34 -7.01 -11.75
CA ILE A 230 -10.07 -7.17 -12.46
C ILE A 230 -9.38 -5.82 -12.55
N SER A 231 -8.10 -5.80 -12.19
CA SER A 231 -7.19 -4.69 -12.44
C SER A 231 -5.94 -5.24 -13.14
N THR A 232 -5.80 -4.97 -14.43
CA THR A 232 -4.64 -5.44 -15.22
C THR A 232 -3.35 -4.72 -14.84
N LEU A 233 -3.47 -3.54 -14.26
CA LEU A 233 -2.34 -2.76 -13.74
C LEU A 233 -2.09 -2.98 -12.26
N GLY A 234 -2.95 -3.66 -11.53
CA GLY A 234 -2.88 -3.81 -10.09
C GLY A 234 -2.37 -5.17 -9.62
N LEU A 235 -2.09 -5.24 -8.33
CA LEU A 235 -1.82 -6.47 -7.58
C LEU A 235 -3.07 -6.86 -6.80
N LEU A 236 -3.85 -7.80 -7.33
CA LEU A 236 -5.06 -8.29 -6.68
C LEU A 236 -4.77 -9.68 -6.07
N ALA A 237 -5.08 -9.82 -4.81
CA ALA A 237 -5.01 -11.11 -4.12
C ALA A 237 -6.39 -11.50 -3.59
N ASN A 238 -6.69 -12.81 -3.63
CA ASN A 238 -7.87 -13.39 -2.98
C ASN A 238 -9.22 -12.75 -3.40
N GLN A 239 -9.52 -12.76 -4.68
CA GLN A 239 -10.85 -12.40 -5.21
C GLN A 239 -11.95 -13.31 -4.63
N ASP A 240 -13.20 -12.95 -4.85
CA ASP A 240 -14.38 -13.67 -4.34
C ASP A 240 -14.39 -13.78 -2.81
N ARG A 241 -14.16 -12.66 -2.12
CA ARG A 241 -14.06 -12.64 -0.66
C ARG A 241 -14.88 -11.53 -0.04
N LYS A 242 -15.53 -11.85 1.07
CA LYS A 242 -16.09 -10.90 2.03
C LYS A 242 -15.49 -11.19 3.40
N SER A 243 -14.79 -10.23 3.98
CA SER A 243 -14.23 -10.35 5.32
C SER A 243 -14.83 -9.34 6.29
N ASN A 244 -14.95 -9.76 7.54
CA ASN A 244 -15.41 -8.95 8.65
C ASN A 244 -14.42 -9.16 9.79
N GLY A 245 -13.96 -8.07 10.37
CA GLY A 245 -13.03 -8.09 11.50
C GLY A 245 -13.49 -7.18 12.61
N ALA A 246 -13.11 -7.52 13.83
CA ALA A 246 -13.31 -6.68 15.00
C ALA A 246 -12.12 -6.82 15.95
N SER A 247 -11.71 -5.72 16.59
CA SER A 247 -10.74 -5.78 17.66
C SER A 247 -11.13 -4.89 18.83
N VAL A 248 -10.70 -5.29 20.03
CA VAL A 248 -10.82 -4.51 21.26
C VAL A 248 -9.48 -4.59 21.99
N GLY A 249 -8.92 -3.44 22.31
CA GLY A 249 -7.66 -3.32 23.04
C GLY A 249 -7.79 -2.43 24.26
N LEU A 250 -7.07 -2.81 25.30
CA LEU A 250 -6.89 -2.03 26.52
C LEU A 250 -5.41 -1.72 26.69
N ARG A 251 -5.05 -0.45 26.71
CA ARG A 251 -3.68 -0.02 26.98
C ARG A 251 -3.66 1.12 27.97
N ASN A 252 -2.60 1.15 28.75
CA ASN A 252 -2.32 2.32 29.60
C ASN A 252 -0.81 2.45 29.84
N GLN A 253 -0.39 3.66 30.14
CA GLN A 253 0.97 4.00 30.53
C GLN A 253 0.92 4.78 31.84
N PHE A 254 1.85 4.48 32.74
CA PHE A 254 1.93 5.08 34.06
C PHE A 254 3.29 5.77 34.24
N ASP A 255 3.26 6.98 34.75
CA ASP A 255 4.47 7.77 35.02
C ASP A 255 5.14 7.36 36.31
N ALA A 256 4.44 6.68 37.24
CA ALA A 256 4.91 6.26 38.54
C ALA A 256 4.41 4.87 38.93
N GLY A 257 5.07 4.26 39.91
CA GLY A 257 4.77 2.92 40.42
C GLY A 257 5.69 1.85 39.82
N LYS A 258 5.28 0.59 39.90
CA LYS A 258 6.06 -0.56 39.38
C LYS A 258 5.77 -0.82 37.90
N LEU A 259 4.56 -0.60 37.50
CA LEU A 259 4.10 -0.81 36.12
C LEU A 259 4.38 0.44 35.29
N PHE A 260 5.00 0.24 34.12
CA PHE A 260 5.20 1.31 33.14
C PHE A 260 4.06 1.33 32.12
N SER A 261 3.74 0.19 31.54
CA SER A 261 2.62 0.09 30.58
C SER A 261 2.08 -1.32 30.51
N TYR A 262 0.85 -1.41 30.08
CA TYR A 262 0.27 -2.64 29.58
C TYR A 262 -0.49 -2.38 28.30
N ASP A 263 -0.56 -3.40 27.44
CA ASP A 263 -1.38 -3.45 26.21
C ASP A 263 -1.97 -4.86 26.13
N VAL A 264 -3.29 -4.95 26.03
CA VAL A 264 -4.00 -6.22 25.82
C VAL A 264 -4.95 -6.02 24.65
N ASP A 265 -4.82 -6.84 23.63
CA ASP A 265 -5.66 -6.79 22.42
C ASP A 265 -6.31 -8.15 22.16
N VAL A 266 -7.57 -8.12 21.79
CA VAL A 266 -8.32 -9.27 21.28
C VAL A 266 -8.86 -8.91 19.92
N SER A 267 -8.56 -9.75 18.93
CA SER A 267 -8.98 -9.57 17.54
C SER A 267 -9.69 -10.81 17.01
N TYR A 268 -10.69 -10.58 16.22
CA TYR A 268 -11.40 -11.62 15.48
C TYR A 268 -11.52 -11.19 14.02
N ASP A 269 -11.22 -12.09 13.12
CA ASP A 269 -11.37 -11.91 11.67
C ASP A 269 -12.00 -13.14 11.05
N LYS A 270 -12.96 -12.95 10.17
CA LYS A 270 -13.64 -14.00 9.43
C LYS A 270 -13.82 -13.59 7.98
N ALA A 271 -13.57 -14.51 7.07
CA ALA A 271 -13.90 -14.34 5.66
C ALA A 271 -14.71 -15.51 5.12
N ASP A 272 -15.62 -15.16 4.23
CA ASP A 272 -16.43 -16.09 3.46
C ASP A 272 -16.28 -15.77 1.96
N ARG A 273 -16.58 -16.73 1.08
CA ARG A 273 -16.70 -16.48 -0.36
C ARG A 273 -17.91 -15.58 -0.62
N LEU A 274 -17.71 -14.55 -1.41
CA LEU A 274 -18.77 -13.57 -1.70
C LEU A 274 -19.89 -14.17 -2.55
N THR A 275 -19.54 -15.04 -3.51
CA THR A 275 -20.48 -15.64 -4.46
C THR A 275 -21.30 -16.77 -3.86
N THR A 276 -20.70 -17.63 -3.05
CA THR A 276 -21.35 -18.83 -2.53
C THR A 276 -21.71 -18.73 -1.04
N GLY A 277 -21.07 -17.79 -0.33
CA GLY A 277 -21.20 -17.70 1.13
C GLY A 277 -20.41 -18.76 1.88
N ASP A 278 -19.64 -19.61 1.17
CA ASP A 278 -18.85 -20.65 1.80
C ASP A 278 -17.75 -20.06 2.66
N PHE A 279 -17.50 -20.71 3.77
CA PHE A 279 -16.44 -20.35 4.71
C PHE A 279 -15.06 -20.36 4.03
N PHE A 280 -14.26 -19.33 4.26
CA PHE A 280 -12.91 -19.24 3.75
C PHE A 280 -11.86 -19.33 4.86
N TYR A 281 -11.95 -18.44 5.87
CA TYR A 281 -11.14 -18.55 7.10
C TYR A 281 -11.81 -17.84 8.27
N GLU A 282 -11.39 -18.17 9.48
CA GLU A 282 -11.61 -17.40 10.69
C GLU A 282 -10.38 -17.47 11.58
N THR A 283 -10.12 -16.39 12.31
CA THR A 283 -9.00 -16.31 13.25
C THR A 283 -9.40 -15.50 14.46
N LEU A 284 -9.09 -16.02 15.65
CA LEU A 284 -9.15 -15.31 16.91
C LEU A 284 -7.74 -15.13 17.43
N GLY A 285 -7.37 -13.89 17.74
CA GLY A 285 -6.06 -13.54 18.28
C GLY A 285 -6.20 -12.87 19.65
N VAL A 286 -5.26 -13.14 20.54
CA VAL A 286 -5.10 -12.45 21.83
C VAL A 286 -3.63 -12.12 22.00
N THR A 287 -3.34 -10.88 22.31
CA THR A 287 -1.98 -10.43 22.68
C THR A 287 -2.02 -9.70 24.00
N ALA A 288 -0.99 -9.88 24.81
CA ALA A 288 -0.80 -9.09 26.02
C ALA A 288 0.69 -8.74 26.17
N ASP A 289 0.98 -7.48 26.42
CA ASP A 289 2.30 -6.94 26.71
C ASP A 289 2.27 -6.20 28.03
N VAL A 290 3.31 -6.38 28.84
CA VAL A 290 3.49 -5.69 30.11
C VAL A 290 4.92 -5.20 30.22
N GLN A 291 5.09 -3.92 30.56
CA GLN A 291 6.38 -3.28 30.81
C GLN A 291 6.43 -2.71 32.22
N LEU A 292 7.53 -2.94 32.91
CA LEU A 292 7.77 -2.44 34.25
C LEU A 292 8.69 -1.21 34.22
N GLN A 293 8.58 -0.36 35.25
CA GLN A 293 9.42 0.85 35.38
C GLN A 293 10.92 0.54 35.48
N ASN A 294 11.30 -0.63 36.01
CA ASN A 294 12.69 -1.07 36.12
C ASN A 294 13.30 -1.57 34.79
N GLY A 295 12.52 -1.55 33.67
CA GLY A 295 12.98 -1.96 32.36
C GLY A 295 12.80 -3.44 32.03
N PHE A 296 12.17 -4.21 32.91
CA PHE A 296 11.72 -5.57 32.60
C PHE A 296 10.36 -5.53 31.94
N GLY A 297 10.11 -6.48 31.04
CA GLY A 297 8.82 -6.64 30.40
C GLY A 297 8.62 -8.04 29.88
N GLY A 298 7.41 -8.31 29.44
CA GLY A 298 7.06 -9.58 28.83
C GLY A 298 5.81 -9.47 27.98
N ASN A 299 5.73 -10.33 27.00
CA ASN A 299 4.56 -10.45 26.16
C ASN A 299 4.14 -11.91 26.00
N VAL A 300 2.85 -12.10 25.78
CA VAL A 300 2.28 -13.36 25.37
C VAL A 300 1.33 -13.11 24.20
N SER A 301 1.34 -14.00 23.23
CA SER A 301 0.41 -13.97 22.11
C SER A 301 -0.14 -15.37 21.85
N SER A 302 -1.41 -15.45 21.57
CA SER A 302 -2.06 -16.68 21.14
C SER A 302 -2.98 -16.37 19.98
N SER A 303 -2.93 -17.18 18.94
CA SER A 303 -3.92 -17.12 17.87
C SER A 303 -4.38 -18.51 17.51
N GLY A 304 -5.64 -18.62 17.12
CA GLY A 304 -6.21 -19.88 16.65
C GLY A 304 -7.27 -19.60 15.61
N GLY A 305 -7.36 -20.48 14.64
CA GLY A 305 -8.32 -20.32 13.57
C GLY A 305 -8.49 -21.53 12.70
N ARG A 306 -9.40 -21.42 11.75
CA ARG A 306 -9.63 -22.40 10.69
C ARG A 306 -9.46 -21.76 9.33
N ARG A 307 -8.90 -22.48 8.40
CA ARG A 307 -8.76 -22.04 7.02
C ARG A 307 -9.15 -23.13 6.05
N GLN A 308 -9.83 -22.77 4.99
CA GLN A 308 -10.14 -23.69 3.90
C GLN A 308 -8.88 -23.91 3.05
N GLN A 309 -8.46 -25.16 2.88
CA GLN A 309 -7.37 -25.56 1.98
C GLN A 309 -7.90 -25.90 0.59
N ALA A 310 -9.00 -26.63 0.54
CA ALA A 310 -9.75 -26.96 -0.67
C ALA A 310 -11.24 -27.04 -0.31
N VAL A 311 -12.11 -27.08 -1.30
CA VAL A 311 -13.55 -27.19 -1.05
C VAL A 311 -13.83 -28.40 -0.14
N GLY A 312 -14.40 -28.12 1.04
CA GLY A 312 -14.72 -29.14 2.04
C GLY A 312 -13.56 -29.63 2.91
N THR A 313 -12.33 -29.11 2.70
CA THR A 313 -11.17 -29.49 3.50
C THR A 313 -10.69 -28.28 4.30
N TYR A 314 -10.56 -28.44 5.61
CA TYR A 314 -10.15 -27.38 6.54
C TYR A 314 -8.94 -27.84 7.33
N PHE A 315 -8.09 -26.87 7.67
CA PHE A 315 -7.03 -27.08 8.65
C PHE A 315 -7.13 -26.05 9.78
N GLU A 316 -6.68 -26.45 10.94
CA GLU A 316 -6.64 -25.59 12.12
C GLU A 316 -5.23 -25.04 12.31
N ASP A 317 -5.14 -23.73 12.41
CA ASP A 317 -3.90 -23.05 12.79
C ASP A 317 -3.96 -22.69 14.27
N ARG A 318 -2.91 -22.99 15.01
CA ARG A 318 -2.73 -22.53 16.38
C ARG A 318 -1.30 -22.05 16.55
N MET A 319 -1.15 -20.86 17.07
CA MET A 319 0.14 -20.29 17.43
C MET A 319 0.11 -19.81 18.87
N LEU A 320 1.15 -20.10 19.59
CA LEU A 320 1.44 -19.58 20.92
C LEU A 320 2.83 -18.97 20.88
N GLY A 321 2.96 -17.74 21.37
CA GLY A 321 4.22 -17.05 21.45
C GLY A 321 4.34 -16.29 22.75
N GLY A 322 5.55 -16.03 23.16
CA GLY A 322 5.81 -15.21 24.31
C GLY A 322 7.26 -14.76 24.34
N GLY A 323 7.51 -13.72 25.09
CA GLY A 323 8.85 -13.18 25.25
C GLY A 323 9.02 -12.50 26.58
N PHE A 324 10.27 -12.43 26.98
CA PHE A 324 10.72 -11.68 28.14
C PHE A 324 11.83 -10.74 27.69
N ASN A 325 11.79 -9.48 28.11
CA ASN A 325 12.80 -8.49 27.81
C ASN A 325 13.29 -7.79 29.09
N TRP A 326 14.51 -7.31 29.02
CA TRP A 326 15.12 -6.54 30.12
C TRP A 326 15.81 -5.30 29.58
N ASN A 327 15.88 -4.25 30.40
CA ASN A 327 16.44 -2.94 30.03
C ASN A 327 15.84 -2.35 28.75
N SER A 328 14.56 -2.64 28.48
CA SER A 328 13.84 -2.21 27.28
C SER A 328 13.86 -0.68 27.04
N ARG A 329 14.20 0.08 28.06
CA ARG A 329 14.32 1.56 28.01
C ARG A 329 15.75 2.06 27.75
N ARG A 330 16.74 1.15 27.56
CA ARG A 330 18.14 1.49 27.30
C ARG A 330 18.58 0.99 25.93
N LEU A 331 18.98 1.88 25.05
CA LEU A 331 19.27 1.60 23.64
C LEU A 331 20.37 0.56 23.39
N PHE A 332 21.35 0.42 24.30
CA PHE A 332 22.52 -0.44 24.06
C PHE A 332 22.77 -1.51 25.16
N GLN A 333 21.87 -1.64 26.12
CA GLN A 333 22.02 -2.57 27.21
C GLN A 333 20.81 -3.49 27.42
N GLY A 334 19.84 -3.41 26.48
CA GLY A 334 18.66 -4.25 26.51
C GLY A 334 18.89 -5.58 25.81
N GLY A 335 18.13 -6.57 26.19
CA GLY A 335 18.05 -7.86 25.54
C GLY A 335 16.69 -8.51 25.75
N GLY A 336 16.43 -9.60 25.06
CA GLY A 336 15.20 -10.34 25.21
C GLY A 336 15.36 -11.79 24.75
N ILE A 337 14.49 -12.64 25.27
CA ILE A 337 14.33 -14.04 24.85
C ILE A 337 12.86 -14.21 24.49
N GLY A 338 12.60 -14.79 23.34
CA GLY A 338 11.25 -15.11 22.88
C GLY A 338 11.15 -16.55 22.40
N PHE A 339 9.97 -17.09 22.46
CA PHE A 339 9.63 -18.38 21.89
C PHE A 339 8.36 -18.23 21.06
N SER A 340 8.23 -19.06 20.04
CA SER A 340 6.96 -19.25 19.33
C SER A 340 6.81 -20.72 18.97
N GLU A 341 5.63 -21.24 19.20
CA GLU A 341 5.23 -22.59 18.80
C GLU A 341 3.95 -22.46 17.97
N GLY A 342 3.90 -23.14 16.85
CA GLY A 342 2.75 -23.16 15.97
C GLY A 342 2.48 -24.53 15.42
N ARG A 343 1.21 -24.92 15.36
CA ARG A 343 0.72 -26.10 14.65
C ARG A 343 -0.07 -25.63 13.45
N GLN A 344 0.43 -25.98 12.27
CA GLN A 344 -0.33 -25.91 11.02
C GLN A 344 -0.76 -27.33 10.71
N GLY A 345 -2.05 -27.59 10.83
CA GLY A 345 -2.63 -28.90 10.64
C GLY A 345 -2.92 -29.24 9.20
#